data_6b4f81c92eec25f8d088988148fc56c4
#
_entry.id   6b4f81c92eec25f8d088988148fc56c4
#
_cell.length_a   1.000
_cell.length_b   1.000
_cell.length_c   1.000
_cell.angle_alpha   90.00
_cell.angle_beta   90.00
_cell.angle_gamma   90.00
#
_symmetry.space_group_name_H-M   'P 1'
#
loop_
_entity.id
_entity.type
_entity.pdbx_description
1 polymer ?
#
loop_
_entity_poly.entity_id
_entity_poly.type
_entity_poly.pdbx_seq_one_letter_code
_entity_poly.pdbx_strand_id
1 'polypeptide(L)'
;MKHEFKNIVAETLLIPLYMRAKESRRDNPILYDKTAERLADSLEYDYSQFDGAKLSEVGCVVRGWYFDRAVRRFIEAHSRPVVVNVGCGLDTRFQRIGDGKAVFYDLDLPEVITLRRELIPEQPGNVYIAASLLETDWMDDLRRKHPDGEFIFIVEGVLMYFYEKQVRTFLHHVASRFGGGELWFDVCGTMMSRHGVKPDSLRKHEAQIRSGLSDGHLVEQWEPTLQLIEQANYMKFFRPRWGFFFGQILGRMTRLCYKFSSLLGYKIISK
;
A
#
# COMPACT_ATOMS: atom_id res chain seq x y z
N MET A 1 -25.61 -3.85 -4.76
CA MET A 1 -25.14 -5.05 -5.51
C MET A 1 -24.60 -6.04 -4.50
N LYS A 2 -25.21 -7.24 -4.38
CA LYS A 2 -24.68 -8.31 -3.51
C LYS A 2 -23.47 -8.92 -4.20
N HIS A 3 -22.27 -8.46 -3.87
CA HIS A 3 -21.07 -9.23 -4.14
C HIS A 3 -20.86 -10.16 -2.95
N GLU A 4 -21.07 -11.45 -3.15
CA GLU A 4 -20.62 -12.44 -2.18
C GLU A 4 -19.08 -12.47 -2.22
N PHE A 5 -18.46 -11.79 -1.26
CA PHE A 5 -17.02 -11.88 -1.04
C PHE A 5 -16.68 -13.26 -0.47
N LYS A 6 -16.62 -14.26 -1.36
CA LYS A 6 -16.43 -15.69 -0.99
C LYS A 6 -15.01 -16.04 -0.58
N ASN A 7 -14.09 -15.05 -0.56
CA ASN A 7 -12.65 -15.31 -0.36
C ASN A 7 -12.10 -14.38 0.71
N ILE A 8 -11.26 -14.93 1.61
CA ILE A 8 -10.56 -14.21 2.68
C ILE A 8 -9.78 -13.02 2.14
N VAL A 9 -9.23 -13.12 0.93
CA VAL A 9 -8.52 -12.03 0.25
C VAL A 9 -9.48 -10.87 -0.05
N ALA A 10 -10.69 -11.16 -0.53
CA ALA A 10 -11.68 -10.12 -0.85
C ALA A 10 -12.15 -9.34 0.38
N GLU A 11 -12.31 -9.98 1.54
CA GLU A 11 -12.67 -9.27 2.77
C GLU A 11 -11.58 -8.30 3.24
N THR A 12 -10.29 -8.67 3.08
CA THR A 12 -9.18 -7.78 3.47
C THR A 12 -9.10 -6.53 2.61
N LEU A 13 -9.63 -6.54 1.38
CA LEU A 13 -9.71 -5.36 0.50
C LEU A 13 -10.68 -4.31 1.03
N LEU A 14 -11.73 -4.74 1.74
CA LEU A 14 -12.77 -3.86 2.27
C LEU A 14 -12.30 -3.07 3.51
N ILE A 15 -11.32 -3.58 4.25
CA ILE A 15 -10.81 -2.89 5.44
C ILE A 15 -10.23 -1.51 5.08
N PRO A 16 -9.22 -1.38 4.19
CA PRO A 16 -8.68 -0.07 3.84
C PRO A 16 -9.71 0.82 3.14
N LEU A 17 -10.59 0.24 2.32
CA LEU A 17 -11.67 0.98 1.66
C LEU A 17 -12.59 1.65 2.70
N TYR A 18 -13.10 0.86 3.65
CA TYR A 18 -13.99 1.37 4.70
C TYR A 18 -13.31 2.41 5.59
N MET A 19 -12.04 2.17 5.97
CA MET A 19 -11.29 3.12 6.80
C MET A 19 -11.10 4.47 6.09
N ARG A 20 -10.83 4.49 4.78
CA ARG A 20 -10.75 5.73 4.00
C ARG A 20 -12.11 6.41 3.84
N ALA A 21 -13.18 5.64 3.60
CA ALA A 21 -14.53 6.17 3.54
C ALA A 21 -14.95 6.84 4.87
N LYS A 22 -14.69 6.17 5.99
CA LYS A 22 -14.97 6.68 7.34
C LYS A 22 -14.15 7.93 7.66
N GLU A 23 -12.89 7.95 7.26
CA GLU A 23 -12.01 9.11 7.45
C GLU A 23 -12.49 10.33 6.66
N SER A 24 -12.90 10.13 5.41
CA SER A 24 -13.36 11.21 4.52
C SER A 24 -14.57 11.96 5.05
N ARG A 25 -15.39 11.33 5.90
CA ARG A 25 -16.59 11.92 6.54
C ARG A 25 -16.28 12.77 7.76
N ARG A 26 -15.00 12.90 8.15
CA ARG A 26 -14.60 13.74 9.28
C ARG A 26 -14.49 15.21 8.85
N ASP A 27 -14.68 16.14 9.79
CA ASP A 27 -14.53 17.57 9.52
C ASP A 27 -13.12 17.93 9.05
N ASN A 28 -12.09 17.27 9.59
CA ASN A 28 -10.68 17.49 9.24
C ASN A 28 -10.01 16.14 8.90
N PRO A 29 -10.26 15.59 7.70
CA PRO A 29 -9.72 14.30 7.33
C PRO A 29 -8.22 14.37 7.04
N ILE A 30 -7.49 13.32 7.45
CA ILE A 30 -6.07 13.12 7.07
C ILE A 30 -5.96 12.90 5.56
N LEU A 31 -6.93 12.16 5.01
CA LEU A 31 -7.05 11.82 3.62
C LEU A 31 -8.52 11.89 3.22
N TYR A 32 -8.79 12.57 2.11
CA TYR A 32 -10.13 12.67 1.54
C TYR A 32 -10.27 11.75 0.32
N ASP A 33 -11.24 10.84 0.37
CA ASP A 33 -11.47 9.81 -0.65
C ASP A 33 -12.96 9.64 -0.94
N LYS A 34 -13.49 10.54 -1.78
CA LYS A 34 -14.91 10.53 -2.17
C LYS A 34 -15.32 9.24 -2.89
N THR A 35 -14.38 8.63 -3.61
CA THR A 35 -14.66 7.37 -4.30
C THR A 35 -14.80 6.22 -3.30
N ALA A 36 -13.96 6.18 -2.25
CA ALA A 36 -14.13 5.20 -1.19
C ALA A 36 -15.45 5.36 -0.44
N GLU A 37 -15.90 6.59 -0.19
CA GLU A 37 -17.22 6.83 0.41
C GLU A 37 -18.34 6.24 -0.43
N ARG A 38 -18.36 6.59 -1.73
CA ARG A 38 -19.37 6.06 -2.67
C ARG A 38 -19.36 4.53 -2.74
N LEU A 39 -18.19 3.93 -2.80
CA LEU A 39 -18.06 2.46 -2.86
C LEU A 39 -18.54 1.81 -1.57
N ALA A 40 -18.13 2.33 -0.40
CA ALA A 40 -18.58 1.79 0.87
C ALA A 40 -20.11 1.86 1.04
N ASP A 41 -20.75 2.92 0.52
CA ASP A 41 -22.20 3.06 0.56
C ASP A 41 -22.93 2.16 -0.45
N SER A 42 -22.28 1.84 -1.57
CA SER A 42 -22.88 1.00 -2.64
C SER A 42 -22.78 -0.50 -2.42
N LEU A 43 -21.83 -0.93 -1.58
CA LEU A 43 -21.59 -2.35 -1.28
C LEU A 43 -22.46 -2.81 -0.11
N GLU A 44 -23.25 -3.87 -0.33
CA GLU A 44 -24.01 -4.54 0.73
C GLU A 44 -23.09 -5.40 1.59
N TYR A 45 -22.39 -4.78 2.53
CA TYR A 45 -21.45 -5.44 3.43
C TYR A 45 -21.59 -4.91 4.86
N ASP A 46 -21.52 -5.80 5.84
CA ASP A 46 -21.56 -5.43 7.24
C ASP A 46 -20.17 -4.94 7.72
N TYR A 47 -19.98 -3.63 7.64
CA TYR A 47 -18.75 -2.98 8.10
C TYR A 47 -18.63 -2.88 9.63
N SER A 48 -19.69 -3.18 10.40
CA SER A 48 -19.68 -3.06 11.86
C SER A 48 -18.63 -3.96 12.53
N GLN A 49 -18.24 -5.05 11.84
CA GLN A 49 -17.15 -5.93 12.31
C GLN A 49 -15.79 -5.23 12.42
N PHE A 50 -15.61 -4.10 11.73
CA PHE A 50 -14.40 -3.27 11.80
C PHE A 50 -14.51 -2.15 12.84
N ASP A 51 -15.68 -1.97 13.46
CA ASP A 51 -15.85 -0.99 14.51
C ASP A 51 -15.01 -1.36 15.74
N GLY A 52 -14.37 -0.37 16.31
CA GLY A 52 -13.42 -0.57 17.43
C GLY A 52 -11.98 -0.85 17.00
N ALA A 53 -11.68 -1.11 15.72
CA ALA A 53 -10.31 -1.28 15.19
C ALA A 53 -9.59 0.09 15.04
N LYS A 54 -9.51 0.86 16.11
CA LYS A 54 -9.05 2.26 16.09
C LYS A 54 -7.61 2.44 15.60
N LEU A 55 -6.72 1.51 15.89
CA LEU A 55 -5.32 1.59 15.42
C LEU A 55 -5.22 1.31 13.94
N SER A 56 -5.97 0.33 13.43
CA SER A 56 -6.04 0.06 11.98
C SER A 56 -6.75 1.17 11.23
N GLU A 57 -7.79 1.79 11.83
CA GLU A 57 -8.48 2.94 11.23
C GLU A 57 -7.47 4.06 10.92
N VAL A 58 -6.74 4.53 11.93
CA VAL A 58 -5.75 5.59 11.73
C VAL A 58 -4.57 5.07 10.88
N GLY A 59 -4.14 3.83 11.08
CA GLY A 59 -3.02 3.22 10.36
C GLY A 59 -3.23 3.13 8.86
N CYS A 60 -4.38 2.65 8.41
CA CYS A 60 -4.72 2.58 6.98
C CYS A 60 -4.74 3.97 6.32
N VAL A 61 -5.29 4.95 7.02
CA VAL A 61 -5.40 6.32 6.49
C VAL A 61 -4.03 7.01 6.44
N VAL A 62 -3.22 6.90 7.49
CA VAL A 62 -1.86 7.45 7.54
C VAL A 62 -0.99 6.81 6.45
N ARG A 63 -1.14 5.51 6.21
CA ARG A 63 -0.42 4.79 5.17
C ARG A 63 -0.78 5.31 3.77
N GLY A 64 -2.06 5.40 3.46
CA GLY A 64 -2.54 5.95 2.20
C GLY A 64 -2.04 7.38 1.97
N TRP A 65 -2.19 8.25 2.97
CA TRP A 65 -1.68 9.63 2.94
C TRP A 65 -0.16 9.68 2.70
N TYR A 66 0.60 8.82 3.37
CA TYR A 66 2.05 8.78 3.26
C TYR A 66 2.52 8.41 1.86
N PHE A 67 1.92 7.38 1.27
CA PHE A 67 2.24 6.96 -0.09
C PHE A 67 1.71 7.93 -1.15
N ASP A 68 0.53 8.52 -0.95
CA ASP A 68 0.03 9.59 -1.82
C ASP A 68 1.01 10.78 -1.86
N ARG A 69 1.60 11.14 -0.71
CA ARG A 69 2.64 12.18 -0.63
C ARG A 69 3.90 11.79 -1.39
N ALA A 70 4.35 10.54 -1.29
CA ALA A 70 5.51 10.05 -2.03
C ALA A 70 5.26 10.11 -3.54
N VAL A 71 4.09 9.66 -4.00
CA VAL A 71 3.69 9.69 -5.41
C VAL A 71 3.61 11.11 -5.93
N ARG A 72 2.96 12.05 -5.23
CA ARG A 72 2.90 13.47 -5.65
C ARG A 72 4.28 14.06 -5.81
N ARG A 73 5.16 13.89 -4.81
CA ARG A 73 6.55 14.37 -4.89
C ARG A 73 7.27 13.78 -6.10
N PHE A 74 7.08 12.49 -6.37
CA PHE A 74 7.68 11.83 -7.52
C PHE A 74 7.16 12.41 -8.85
N ILE A 75 5.85 12.58 -8.99
CA ILE A 75 5.23 13.17 -10.18
C ILE A 75 5.75 14.61 -10.43
N GLU A 76 5.85 15.41 -9.38
CA GLU A 76 6.37 16.79 -9.46
C GLU A 76 7.82 16.82 -9.97
N ALA A 77 8.66 15.90 -9.48
CA ALA A 77 10.10 15.87 -9.76
C ALA A 77 10.48 15.27 -11.13
N HIS A 78 9.57 14.53 -11.77
CA HIS A 78 9.89 13.76 -12.98
C HIS A 78 9.09 14.23 -14.18
N SER A 79 9.66 14.08 -15.38
CA SER A 79 9.07 14.56 -16.64
C SER A 79 8.09 13.56 -17.28
N ARG A 80 8.34 12.26 -17.08
CA ARG A 80 7.55 11.14 -17.63
C ARG A 80 7.22 10.13 -16.53
N PRO A 81 6.51 10.56 -15.47
CA PRO A 81 6.24 9.71 -14.31
C PRO A 81 5.25 8.59 -14.66
N VAL A 82 5.62 7.38 -14.26
CA VAL A 82 4.77 6.18 -14.31
C VAL A 82 4.60 5.64 -12.90
N VAL A 83 3.37 5.60 -12.42
CA VAL A 83 3.01 5.14 -11.08
C VAL A 83 2.45 3.73 -11.18
N VAL A 84 3.00 2.78 -10.43
CA VAL A 84 2.54 1.39 -10.42
C VAL A 84 2.12 1.02 -9.00
N ASN A 85 0.82 0.83 -8.79
CA ASN A 85 0.26 0.30 -7.54
C ASN A 85 0.21 -1.22 -7.63
N VAL A 86 1.05 -1.90 -6.87
CA VAL A 86 1.16 -3.37 -6.86
C VAL A 86 0.35 -3.95 -5.72
N GLY A 87 -0.59 -4.84 -6.03
CA GLY A 87 -1.59 -5.31 -5.08
C GLY A 87 -2.58 -4.19 -4.74
N CYS A 88 -3.11 -3.54 -5.78
CA CYS A 88 -3.91 -2.32 -5.66
C CYS A 88 -5.25 -2.51 -4.93
N GLY A 89 -5.80 -3.73 -4.92
CA GLY A 89 -7.10 -4.00 -4.33
C GLY A 89 -8.18 -3.03 -4.79
N LEU A 90 -8.86 -2.43 -3.84
CA LEU A 90 -9.84 -1.35 -4.07
C LEU A 90 -9.27 0.03 -3.69
N ASP A 91 -7.95 0.22 -3.85
CA ASP A 91 -7.35 1.55 -3.69
C ASP A 91 -7.81 2.50 -4.80
N THR A 92 -8.04 3.73 -4.45
CA THR A 92 -8.55 4.81 -5.29
C THR A 92 -7.51 5.93 -5.44
N ARG A 93 -6.23 5.58 -5.43
CA ARG A 93 -5.13 6.56 -5.48
C ARG A 93 -5.21 7.42 -6.74
N PHE A 94 -5.44 6.83 -7.90
CA PHE A 94 -5.60 7.59 -9.13
C PHE A 94 -6.70 8.65 -9.01
N GLN A 95 -7.86 8.31 -8.42
CA GLN A 95 -8.98 9.23 -8.23
C GLN A 95 -8.66 10.36 -7.22
N ARG A 96 -7.75 10.08 -6.25
CA ARG A 96 -7.36 11.08 -5.24
C ARG A 96 -6.26 12.02 -5.71
N ILE A 97 -5.33 11.52 -6.50
CA ILE A 97 -4.08 12.26 -6.80
C ILE A 97 -3.66 12.25 -8.27
N GLY A 98 -4.44 11.65 -9.17
CA GLY A 98 -4.19 11.72 -10.61
C GLY A 98 -4.34 13.16 -11.11
N ASP A 99 -3.29 13.68 -11.71
CA ASP A 99 -3.20 15.08 -12.19
C ASP A 99 -3.13 15.19 -13.71
N GLY A 100 -3.20 14.05 -14.43
CA GLY A 100 -3.06 13.97 -15.88
C GLY A 100 -1.62 13.99 -16.40
N LYS A 101 -0.62 14.24 -15.55
CA LYS A 101 0.81 14.20 -15.91
C LYS A 101 1.37 12.78 -15.88
N ALA A 102 0.98 11.98 -14.88
CA ALA A 102 1.42 10.61 -14.70
C ALA A 102 0.47 9.61 -15.34
N VAL A 103 1.03 8.49 -15.83
CA VAL A 103 0.25 7.29 -16.16
C VAL A 103 0.27 6.37 -14.96
N PHE A 104 -0.93 5.90 -14.54
CA PHE A 104 -1.10 4.98 -13.43
C PHE A 104 -1.40 3.57 -13.93
N TYR A 105 -0.76 2.62 -13.33
CA TYR A 105 -1.02 1.19 -13.48
C TYR A 105 -1.43 0.60 -12.14
N ASP A 106 -2.61 0.00 -12.09
CA ASP A 106 -3.11 -0.70 -10.91
C ASP A 106 -3.06 -2.20 -11.18
N LEU A 107 -2.17 -2.90 -10.49
CA LEU A 107 -1.91 -4.33 -10.65
C LEU A 107 -2.45 -5.11 -9.45
N ASP A 108 -3.19 -6.17 -9.73
CA ASP A 108 -3.60 -7.18 -8.74
C ASP A 108 -3.94 -8.50 -9.44
N LEU A 109 -4.27 -9.52 -8.65
CA LEU A 109 -4.71 -10.82 -9.14
C LEU A 109 -5.93 -10.68 -10.08
N PRO A 110 -6.09 -11.58 -11.07
CA PRO A 110 -7.17 -11.48 -12.06
C PRO A 110 -8.57 -11.33 -11.46
N GLU A 111 -8.87 -12.04 -10.38
CA GLU A 111 -10.15 -11.95 -9.68
C GLU A 111 -10.38 -10.61 -9.01
N VAL A 112 -9.31 -10.00 -8.46
CA VAL A 112 -9.38 -8.66 -7.85
C VAL A 112 -9.56 -7.59 -8.92
N ILE A 113 -8.86 -7.69 -10.04
CA ILE A 113 -9.00 -6.76 -11.16
C ILE A 113 -10.38 -6.87 -11.81
N THR A 114 -10.97 -8.07 -11.88
CA THR A 114 -12.33 -8.24 -12.35
C THR A 114 -13.33 -7.47 -11.47
N LEU A 115 -13.26 -7.67 -10.15
CA LEU A 115 -14.07 -6.94 -9.19
C LEU A 115 -13.83 -5.42 -9.27
N ARG A 116 -12.54 -5.03 -9.39
CA ARG A 116 -12.18 -3.61 -9.49
C ARG A 116 -12.79 -2.95 -10.72
N ARG A 117 -12.78 -3.60 -11.89
CA ARG A 117 -13.40 -3.07 -13.11
C ARG A 117 -14.89 -2.80 -12.97
N GLU A 118 -15.60 -3.65 -12.23
CA GLU A 118 -17.03 -3.47 -11.96
C GLU A 118 -17.31 -2.27 -11.04
N LEU A 119 -16.47 -2.08 -10.01
CA LEU A 119 -16.67 -1.06 -8.98
C LEU A 119 -16.02 0.29 -9.33
N ILE A 120 -14.88 0.26 -9.97
CA ILE A 120 -14.05 1.41 -10.33
C ILE A 120 -13.63 1.21 -11.80
N PRO A 121 -14.42 1.65 -12.79
CA PRO A 121 -14.05 1.51 -14.19
C PRO A 121 -12.72 2.17 -14.54
N GLU A 122 -11.96 1.57 -15.45
CA GLU A 122 -10.74 2.16 -15.99
C GLU A 122 -11.01 3.55 -16.59
N GLN A 123 -10.06 4.43 -16.45
CA GLN A 123 -10.13 5.81 -16.97
C GLN A 123 -8.88 6.12 -17.79
N PRO A 124 -8.94 7.09 -18.70
CA PRO A 124 -7.73 7.58 -19.37
C PRO A 124 -6.64 7.91 -18.36
N GLY A 125 -5.45 7.35 -18.53
CA GLY A 125 -4.32 7.51 -17.62
C GLY A 125 -4.31 6.56 -16.41
N ASN A 126 -5.33 5.68 -16.25
CA ASN A 126 -5.33 4.63 -15.22
C ASN A 126 -5.66 3.27 -15.86
N VAL A 127 -4.68 2.40 -15.98
CA VAL A 127 -4.74 1.11 -16.64
C VAL A 127 -4.63 -0.02 -15.64
N TYR A 128 -5.44 -1.07 -15.80
CA TYR A 128 -5.44 -2.22 -14.90
C TYR A 128 -4.66 -3.41 -15.48
N ILE A 129 -3.82 -4.02 -14.64
CA ILE A 129 -3.02 -5.20 -14.99
C ILE A 129 -3.48 -6.37 -14.11
N ALA A 130 -3.99 -7.42 -14.75
CA ALA A 130 -4.41 -8.65 -14.09
C ALA A 130 -3.23 -9.64 -14.09
N ALA A 131 -2.41 -9.62 -13.02
CA ALA A 131 -1.22 -10.46 -12.90
C ALA A 131 -0.81 -10.62 -11.43
N SER A 132 -0.02 -11.66 -11.15
CA SER A 132 0.65 -11.79 -9.85
C SER A 132 1.85 -10.85 -9.77
N LEU A 133 2.11 -10.27 -8.60
CA LEU A 133 3.34 -9.50 -8.37
C LEU A 133 4.62 -10.33 -8.54
N LEU A 134 4.53 -11.67 -8.45
CA LEU A 134 5.66 -12.58 -8.61
C LEU A 134 5.98 -12.89 -10.09
N GLU A 135 5.06 -12.58 -11.00
CA GLU A 135 5.29 -12.68 -12.44
C GLU A 135 6.13 -11.50 -12.93
N THR A 136 6.88 -11.68 -14.02
CA THR A 136 7.76 -10.63 -14.55
C THR A 136 7.30 -10.05 -15.87
N ASP A 137 6.41 -10.71 -16.59
CA ASP A 137 5.97 -10.32 -17.92
C ASP A 137 5.36 -8.90 -17.94
N TRP A 138 4.57 -8.56 -16.91
CA TRP A 138 4.01 -7.22 -16.77
C TRP A 138 5.08 -6.13 -16.57
N MET A 139 6.21 -6.47 -15.92
CA MET A 139 7.33 -5.55 -15.74
C MET A 139 8.02 -5.26 -17.07
N ASP A 140 8.26 -6.32 -17.85
CA ASP A 140 8.89 -6.22 -19.16
C ASP A 140 7.98 -5.49 -20.16
N ASP A 141 6.65 -5.68 -20.06
CA ASP A 141 5.65 -4.94 -20.82
C ASP A 141 5.63 -3.44 -20.48
N LEU A 142 5.72 -3.08 -19.20
CA LEU A 142 5.79 -1.69 -18.76
C LEU A 142 7.06 -1.00 -19.27
N ARG A 143 8.22 -1.66 -19.19
CA ARG A 143 9.48 -1.11 -19.73
C ARG A 143 9.40 -0.91 -21.24
N ARG A 144 8.77 -1.83 -21.97
CA ARG A 144 8.60 -1.73 -23.42
C ARG A 144 7.65 -0.59 -23.80
N LYS A 145 6.55 -0.41 -23.04
CA LYS A 145 5.59 0.68 -23.28
C LYS A 145 6.14 2.06 -22.91
N HIS A 146 7.00 2.11 -21.92
CA HIS A 146 7.60 3.33 -21.39
C HIS A 146 9.13 3.22 -21.34
N PRO A 147 9.83 3.18 -22.50
CA PRO A 147 11.30 3.00 -22.52
C PRO A 147 12.04 4.09 -21.74
N ASP A 148 11.52 5.32 -21.80
CA ASP A 148 12.05 6.48 -21.08
C ASP A 148 11.21 6.85 -19.85
N GLY A 149 10.32 5.98 -19.42
CA GLY A 149 9.46 6.23 -18.26
C GLY A 149 10.26 6.23 -16.96
N GLU A 150 9.88 7.12 -16.06
CA GLU A 150 10.42 7.25 -14.70
C GLU A 150 9.40 6.60 -13.74
N PHE A 151 9.81 5.54 -13.05
CA PHE A 151 8.88 4.67 -12.36
C PHE A 151 8.89 4.84 -10.84
N ILE A 152 7.70 4.91 -10.26
CA ILE A 152 7.49 4.73 -8.82
C ILE A 152 6.55 3.55 -8.59
N PHE A 153 6.96 2.63 -7.74
CA PHE A 153 6.18 1.47 -7.31
C PHE A 153 5.66 1.69 -5.91
N ILE A 154 4.37 1.45 -5.71
CA ILE A 154 3.71 1.47 -4.40
C ILE A 154 3.17 0.07 -4.12
N VAL A 155 3.55 -0.50 -2.98
CA VAL A 155 3.09 -1.83 -2.53
C VAL A 155 2.48 -1.67 -1.13
N GLU A 156 1.21 -1.33 -1.11
CA GLU A 156 0.51 -0.95 0.12
C GLU A 156 -0.30 -2.11 0.72
N GLY A 157 0.10 -2.60 1.90
CA GLY A 157 -0.63 -3.62 2.64
C GLY A 157 -0.55 -5.03 2.03
N VAL A 158 0.51 -5.36 1.32
CA VAL A 158 0.64 -6.58 0.50
C VAL A 158 1.77 -7.49 0.96
N LEU A 159 2.99 -6.99 1.09
CA LEU A 159 4.18 -7.83 1.25
C LEU A 159 4.17 -8.69 2.50
N MET A 160 3.46 -8.28 3.53
CA MET A 160 3.33 -9.02 4.79
C MET A 160 2.66 -10.40 4.64
N TYR A 161 1.90 -10.63 3.57
CA TYR A 161 1.22 -11.89 3.28
C TYR A 161 2.09 -12.89 2.51
N PHE A 162 3.26 -12.46 2.03
CA PHE A 162 4.22 -13.30 1.30
C PHE A 162 5.34 -13.79 2.22
N TYR A 163 5.92 -14.95 1.92
CA TYR A 163 7.13 -15.40 2.59
C TYR A 163 8.33 -14.52 2.22
N GLU A 164 9.29 -14.38 3.12
CA GLU A 164 10.48 -13.55 2.91
C GLU A 164 11.19 -13.84 1.57
N LYS A 165 11.32 -15.12 1.19
CA LYS A 165 11.89 -15.49 -0.10
C LYS A 165 11.15 -14.88 -1.29
N GLN A 166 9.82 -14.87 -1.25
CA GLN A 166 8.99 -14.27 -2.31
C GLN A 166 9.14 -12.74 -2.33
N VAL A 167 9.18 -12.11 -1.15
CA VAL A 167 9.44 -10.67 -1.04
C VAL A 167 10.80 -10.32 -1.66
N ARG A 168 11.86 -11.03 -1.30
CA ARG A 168 13.20 -10.83 -1.89
C ARG A 168 13.21 -11.00 -3.39
N THR A 169 12.52 -12.04 -3.92
CA THR A 169 12.40 -12.28 -5.36
C THR A 169 11.71 -11.10 -6.06
N PHE A 170 10.59 -10.62 -5.51
CA PHE A 170 9.89 -9.44 -6.05
C PHE A 170 10.77 -8.19 -6.05
N LEU A 171 11.43 -7.89 -4.93
CA LEU A 171 12.34 -6.75 -4.81
C LEU A 171 13.46 -6.80 -5.86
N HIS A 172 14.06 -7.99 -6.05
CA HIS A 172 15.08 -8.21 -7.07
C HIS A 172 14.56 -7.99 -8.49
N HIS A 173 13.37 -8.50 -8.79
CA HIS A 173 12.76 -8.33 -10.13
C HIS A 173 12.49 -6.87 -10.46
N VAL A 174 11.95 -6.09 -9.51
CA VAL A 174 11.73 -4.66 -9.69
C VAL A 174 13.07 -3.92 -9.81
N ALA A 175 14.01 -4.18 -8.90
CA ALA A 175 15.28 -3.47 -8.86
C ALA A 175 16.13 -3.73 -10.11
N SER A 176 16.12 -4.95 -10.65
CA SER A 176 16.88 -5.30 -11.86
C SER A 176 16.36 -4.67 -13.15
N ARG A 177 15.10 -4.22 -13.18
CA ARG A 177 14.42 -3.70 -14.39
C ARG A 177 14.23 -2.20 -14.38
N PHE A 178 14.14 -1.57 -13.20
CA PHE A 178 13.68 -0.19 -13.07
C PHE A 178 14.70 0.72 -12.38
N GLY A 179 15.98 0.58 -12.77
CA GLY A 179 17.04 1.48 -12.29
C GLY A 179 16.67 2.96 -12.52
N GLY A 180 16.95 3.80 -11.52
CA GLY A 180 16.55 5.22 -11.49
C GLY A 180 15.18 5.48 -10.87
N GLY A 181 14.35 4.44 -10.69
CA GLY A 181 13.02 4.55 -10.09
C GLY A 181 13.01 4.57 -8.56
N GLU A 182 11.80 4.56 -8.01
CA GLU A 182 11.57 4.45 -6.56
C GLU A 182 10.62 3.29 -6.23
N LEU A 183 10.80 2.69 -5.05
CA LEU A 183 9.95 1.62 -4.54
C LEU A 183 9.53 1.93 -3.10
N TRP A 184 8.22 2.05 -2.88
CA TRP A 184 7.64 2.38 -1.59
C TRP A 184 6.68 1.29 -1.12
N PHE A 185 6.85 0.79 0.11
CA PHE A 185 6.00 -0.24 0.68
C PHE A 185 5.94 -0.17 2.20
N ASP A 186 4.95 -0.82 2.78
CA ASP A 186 4.87 -1.02 4.21
C ASP A 186 5.19 -2.46 4.59
N VAL A 187 5.67 -2.62 5.81
CA VAL A 187 6.01 -3.91 6.39
C VAL A 187 5.49 -4.05 7.80
N CYS A 188 5.13 -5.27 8.17
CA CYS A 188 5.01 -5.66 9.56
C CYS A 188 6.40 -5.78 10.18
N GLY A 189 6.52 -5.43 11.45
CA GLY A 189 7.76 -5.63 12.20
C GLY A 189 7.84 -7.06 12.79
N THR A 190 8.94 -7.34 13.45
CA THR A 190 9.24 -8.66 14.04
C THR A 190 8.24 -9.08 15.12
N MET A 191 7.61 -8.14 15.83
CA MET A 191 6.57 -8.45 16.81
C MET A 191 5.32 -9.04 16.15
N MET A 192 4.96 -8.59 14.96
CA MET A 192 3.82 -9.12 14.22
C MET A 192 4.16 -10.42 13.51
N SER A 193 5.30 -10.47 12.80
CA SER A 193 5.66 -11.63 11.96
C SER A 193 6.17 -12.85 12.75
N ARG A 194 6.83 -12.64 13.90
CA ARG A 194 7.44 -13.72 14.68
C ARG A 194 6.68 -14.04 15.96
N HIS A 195 6.01 -13.06 16.57
CA HIS A 195 5.32 -13.23 17.85
C HIS A 195 3.79 -13.23 17.72
N GLY A 196 3.26 -13.26 16.50
CA GLY A 196 1.84 -13.44 16.24
C GLY A 196 0.94 -12.27 16.66
N VAL A 197 1.52 -11.09 16.95
CA VAL A 197 0.73 -9.89 17.25
C VAL A 197 0.03 -9.46 15.96
N LYS A 198 -1.31 -9.53 15.94
CA LYS A 198 -2.11 -9.11 14.78
C LYS A 198 -2.60 -7.67 14.94
N PRO A 199 -2.70 -6.89 13.83
CA PRO A 199 -3.48 -5.66 13.79
C PRO A 199 -4.89 -5.88 14.33
N ASP A 200 -5.48 -4.88 14.98
CA ASP A 200 -6.81 -5.00 15.58
C ASP A 200 -7.90 -5.34 14.54
N SER A 201 -7.80 -4.84 13.31
CA SER A 201 -8.71 -5.20 12.21
C SER A 201 -8.59 -6.64 11.71
N LEU A 202 -7.43 -7.29 11.91
CA LEU A 202 -7.18 -8.66 11.45
C LEU A 202 -7.38 -9.73 12.52
N ARG A 203 -7.75 -9.34 13.75
CA ARG A 203 -7.89 -10.31 14.88
C ARG A 203 -8.93 -11.40 14.62
N LYS A 204 -10.00 -11.06 13.89
CA LYS A 204 -11.10 -11.97 13.54
C LYS A 204 -10.92 -12.63 12.16
N HIS A 205 -9.86 -12.30 11.42
CA HIS A 205 -9.60 -12.81 10.09
C HIS A 205 -8.51 -13.89 10.10
N GLU A 206 -8.63 -14.85 9.18
CA GLU A 206 -7.67 -15.93 9.01
C GLU A 206 -6.37 -15.50 8.33
N ALA A 207 -6.31 -14.26 7.83
CA ALA A 207 -5.12 -13.72 7.18
C ALA A 207 -3.89 -13.82 8.10
N GLN A 208 -2.83 -14.42 7.57
CA GLN A 208 -1.59 -14.67 8.29
C GLN A 208 -0.48 -13.72 7.82
N ILE A 209 0.19 -13.09 8.78
CA ILE A 209 1.41 -12.32 8.51
C ILE A 209 2.57 -13.33 8.41
N ARG A 210 3.15 -13.44 7.21
CA ARG A 210 4.19 -14.44 6.88
C ARG A 210 5.58 -13.86 6.85
N SER A 211 5.72 -12.56 6.64
CA SER A 211 7.01 -11.86 6.66
C SER A 211 6.92 -10.54 7.38
N GLY A 212 8.09 -10.05 7.78
CA GLY A 212 8.23 -8.74 8.39
C GLY A 212 9.66 -8.45 8.79
N LEU A 213 9.98 -7.18 8.84
CA LEU A 213 11.29 -6.68 9.26
C LEU A 213 11.16 -5.40 10.08
N SER A 214 12.11 -5.16 10.98
CA SER A 214 12.12 -3.97 11.83
C SER A 214 13.21 -2.97 11.47
N ASP A 215 14.13 -3.36 10.58
CA ASP A 215 15.21 -2.51 10.09
C ASP A 215 15.19 -2.49 8.55
N GLY A 216 14.90 -1.33 7.98
CA GLY A 216 14.84 -1.14 6.52
C GLY A 216 16.19 -1.38 5.83
N HIS A 217 17.33 -1.19 6.52
CA HIS A 217 18.65 -1.47 5.95
C HIS A 217 18.89 -2.96 5.64
N LEU A 218 18.09 -3.89 6.18
CA LEU A 218 18.16 -5.29 5.79
C LEU A 218 17.80 -5.51 4.31
N VAL A 219 16.96 -4.66 3.74
CA VAL A 219 16.57 -4.76 2.33
C VAL A 219 17.77 -4.45 1.42
N GLU A 220 18.63 -3.52 1.79
CA GLU A 220 19.86 -3.20 1.06
C GLU A 220 20.85 -4.39 1.05
N GLN A 221 20.82 -5.23 2.09
CA GLN A 221 21.60 -6.46 2.13
C GLN A 221 21.00 -7.55 1.22
N TRP A 222 19.68 -7.55 1.04
CA TRP A 222 19.00 -8.50 0.15
C TRP A 222 19.15 -8.10 -1.32
N GLU A 223 19.09 -6.81 -1.60
CA GLU A 223 19.19 -6.22 -2.93
C GLU A 223 20.02 -4.92 -2.86
N PRO A 224 21.34 -4.99 -3.12
CA PRO A 224 22.24 -3.84 -2.98
C PRO A 224 21.96 -2.66 -3.92
N THR A 225 21.13 -2.86 -4.95
CA THR A 225 20.70 -1.77 -5.82
C THR A 225 19.52 -0.97 -5.26
N LEU A 226 18.94 -1.39 -4.13
CA LEU A 226 17.96 -0.62 -3.39
C LEU A 226 18.67 0.19 -2.30
N GLN A 227 18.51 1.50 -2.34
CA GLN A 227 19.04 2.42 -1.33
C GLN A 227 17.90 3.02 -0.52
N LEU A 228 17.94 2.86 0.80
CA LEU A 228 16.91 3.36 1.71
C LEU A 228 16.85 4.89 1.68
N ILE A 229 15.72 5.45 1.27
CA ILE A 229 15.42 6.89 1.32
C ILE A 229 14.87 7.26 2.69
N GLU A 230 13.87 6.49 3.15
CA GLU A 230 13.17 6.77 4.40
C GLU A 230 12.64 5.48 5.05
N GLN A 231 12.80 5.39 6.37
CA GLN A 231 12.02 4.50 7.22
C GLN A 231 11.24 5.35 8.21
N ALA A 232 9.91 5.22 8.20
CA ALA A 232 9.04 5.98 9.09
C ALA A 232 8.13 5.08 9.92
N ASN A 233 7.86 5.47 11.17
CA ASN A 233 6.82 4.86 11.95
C ASN A 233 5.49 5.60 11.72
N TYR A 234 4.40 4.85 11.68
CA TYR A 234 3.07 5.38 11.46
C TYR A 234 2.65 6.45 12.47
N MET A 235 2.96 6.22 13.75
CA MET A 235 2.53 7.07 14.87
C MET A 235 3.31 8.39 14.96
N LYS A 236 4.37 8.57 14.12
CA LYS A 236 5.05 9.85 13.94
C LYS A 236 4.12 10.92 13.37
N PHE A 237 3.17 10.47 12.51
CA PHE A 237 2.24 11.34 11.80
C PHE A 237 0.91 11.45 12.53
N PHE A 238 0.30 12.63 12.51
CA PHE A 238 -1.03 12.90 13.08
C PHE A 238 -1.21 12.35 14.50
N ARG A 239 -0.23 12.57 15.36
CA ARG A 239 -0.14 12.04 16.73
C ARG A 239 -1.44 12.09 17.55
N PRO A 240 -2.21 13.18 17.54
CA PRO A 240 -3.48 13.25 18.30
C PRO A 240 -4.50 12.18 17.88
N ARG A 241 -4.44 11.72 16.62
CA ARG A 241 -5.39 10.74 16.08
C ARG A 241 -5.19 9.33 16.65
N TRP A 242 -3.98 9.03 17.13
CA TRP A 242 -3.64 7.74 17.77
C TRP A 242 -4.00 7.69 19.26
N GLY A 243 -4.51 8.79 19.82
CA GLY A 243 -4.75 8.94 21.25
C GLY A 243 -3.47 9.22 22.05
N PHE A 244 -3.64 9.48 23.35
CA PHE A 244 -2.53 9.93 24.18
C PHE A 244 -1.39 8.89 24.28
N PHE A 245 -1.72 7.65 24.64
CA PHE A 245 -0.71 6.62 24.85
C PHE A 245 0.07 6.30 23.55
N PHE A 246 -0.64 5.95 22.48
CA PHE A 246 0.00 5.56 21.22
C PHE A 246 0.65 6.74 20.51
N GLY A 247 -0.01 7.89 20.42
CA GLY A 247 0.50 9.04 19.68
C GLY A 247 1.57 9.82 20.44
N GLN A 248 1.33 10.13 21.72
CA GLN A 248 2.22 11.03 22.47
C GLN A 248 3.36 10.30 23.18
N ILE A 249 3.18 9.06 23.56
CA ILE A 249 4.21 8.28 24.26
C ILE A 249 4.89 7.33 23.28
N LEU A 250 4.16 6.31 22.82
CA LEU A 250 4.73 5.24 21.98
C LEU A 250 5.24 5.77 20.64
N GLY A 251 4.51 6.69 19.99
CA GLY A 251 4.91 7.26 18.71
C GLY A 251 6.24 8.04 18.72
N ARG A 252 6.75 8.40 19.90
CA ARG A 252 8.10 8.97 20.06
C ARG A 252 9.19 7.90 20.15
N MET A 253 8.83 6.66 20.46
CA MET A 253 9.75 5.54 20.60
C MET A 253 9.94 4.84 19.25
N THR A 254 10.53 5.54 18.29
CA THR A 254 10.61 5.12 16.89
C THR A 254 11.14 3.69 16.70
N ARG A 255 12.24 3.32 17.37
CA ARG A 255 12.80 1.96 17.29
C ARG A 255 11.84 0.88 17.80
N LEU A 256 11.03 1.21 18.80
CA LEU A 256 10.01 0.29 19.30
C LEU A 256 8.86 0.16 18.31
N CYS A 257 8.41 1.28 17.72
CA CYS A 257 7.37 1.27 16.68
C CYS A 257 7.76 0.42 15.48
N TYR A 258 9.01 0.44 15.04
CA TYR A 258 9.51 -0.39 13.95
C TYR A 258 9.40 -1.91 14.22
N LYS A 259 9.36 -2.33 15.48
CA LYS A 259 9.07 -3.73 15.81
C LYS A 259 7.63 -4.15 15.49
N PHE A 260 6.72 -3.20 15.35
CA PHE A 260 5.33 -3.46 14.95
C PHE A 260 5.11 -3.23 13.46
N SER A 261 5.47 -2.07 12.93
CA SER A 261 5.30 -1.77 11.51
C SER A 261 6.14 -0.56 11.07
N SER A 262 6.48 -0.52 9.79
CA SER A 262 7.21 0.59 9.17
C SER A 262 6.69 0.90 7.78
N LEU A 263 6.82 2.16 7.39
CA LEU A 263 6.68 2.68 6.05
C LEU A 263 8.09 2.87 5.48
N LEU A 264 8.36 2.31 4.32
CA LEU A 264 9.70 2.25 3.73
C LEU A 264 9.69 2.83 2.32
N GLY A 265 10.71 3.59 1.99
CA GLY A 265 10.95 4.10 0.64
C GLY A 265 12.39 3.86 0.23
N TYR A 266 12.58 3.38 -1.00
CA TYR A 266 13.88 3.08 -1.58
C TYR A 266 14.04 3.73 -2.95
N LYS A 267 15.26 4.20 -3.24
CA LYS A 267 15.70 4.51 -4.58
C LYS A 267 16.30 3.27 -5.22
N ILE A 268 15.98 3.03 -6.47
CA ILE A 268 16.55 1.94 -7.28
C ILE A 268 17.76 2.52 -8.01
N ILE A 269 18.96 2.10 -7.63
CA ILE A 269 20.20 2.58 -8.26
C ILE A 269 20.39 1.87 -9.60
N SER A 270 20.66 2.65 -10.65
CA SER A 270 21.06 2.09 -11.94
C SER A 270 22.42 1.41 -11.82
N LYS A 271 22.54 0.23 -12.42
CA LYS A 271 23.83 -0.47 -12.55
C LYS A 271 24.69 0.18 -13.61
#